data_3dbc8fccbaba77a6971719a614835545
#
_entry.id   3dbc8fccbaba77a6971719a614835545
#
_cell.length_a   1.000
_cell.length_b   1.000
_cell.length_c   1.000
_cell.angle_alpha   90.00
_cell.angle_beta   90.00
_cell.angle_gamma   90.00
#
_symmetry.space_group_name_H-M   'P 1'
#
loop_
_entity.id
_entity.type
_entity.pdbx_description
1 polymer ?
#
loop_
_entity_poly.entity_id
_entity_poly.type
_entity_poly.pdbx_seq_one_letter_code
_entity_poly.pdbx_strand_id
1 'polypeptide(L)'
;RDYDVDDLGKFGLGLKTASMSQCQRLSVSSRWNPDRAGIAAYSWDLDHIERTNRWEILPLDKNGLGITIRQPLKDTTGTVVLWERLDRILGYKHPYGETARKRLSQMCREAEFHLGMVFHRFLTGEARRRRFKILLNGNEVRPWDPFCRSEAKIRRLQSIPIPVEYEGESGRVLLEPFVLPHQDDFSSPEAFRIASGPANWNQQQGFYIYRAGRMIQSGGWSNLRAPDEHTKLAR
;
A
#
# COMPACT_ATOMS: atom_id res chain seq x y z
N ARG A 1 15.41 8.76 15.96
CA ARG A 1 15.01 7.34 15.97
C ARG A 1 15.82 6.64 14.91
N ASP A 2 16.63 5.68 15.28
CA ASP A 2 17.34 4.85 14.34
C ASP A 2 16.34 3.90 13.68
N TYR A 3 16.32 3.88 12.35
CA TYR A 3 15.48 3.00 11.57
C TYR A 3 16.30 1.76 11.18
N ASP A 4 15.72 0.59 11.38
CA ASP A 4 16.33 -0.64 10.89
C ASP A 4 16.37 -0.65 9.36
N VAL A 5 17.38 -1.34 8.79
CA VAL A 5 17.54 -1.48 7.34
C VAL A 5 16.26 -2.00 6.68
N ASP A 6 15.53 -2.85 7.40
CA ASP A 6 14.27 -3.46 6.96
C ASP A 6 13.00 -2.64 7.28
N ASP A 7 13.11 -1.47 7.89
CA ASP A 7 11.93 -0.65 8.14
C ASP A 7 11.31 -0.16 6.82
N LEU A 8 10.00 -0.35 6.69
CA LEU A 8 9.26 0.09 5.50
C LEU A 8 9.11 1.61 5.43
N GLY A 9 9.16 2.28 6.58
CA GLY A 9 9.10 3.74 6.69
C GLY A 9 10.43 4.33 7.15
N LYS A 10 11.04 5.22 6.36
CA LYS A 10 12.34 5.84 6.71
C LYS A 10 12.25 7.27 7.24
N PHE A 11 11.27 8.06 6.83
CA PHE A 11 11.30 9.51 7.04
C PHE A 11 10.32 10.01 8.11
N GLY A 12 9.45 9.15 8.65
CA GLY A 12 8.46 9.52 9.65
C GLY A 12 7.39 10.54 9.20
N LEU A 13 7.40 10.93 7.94
CA LEU A 13 6.52 11.96 7.38
C LEU A 13 5.29 11.38 6.65
N GLY A 14 5.34 10.09 6.24
CA GLY A 14 4.35 9.49 5.35
C GLY A 14 2.91 9.62 5.84
N LEU A 15 2.65 9.33 7.11
CA LEU A 15 1.29 9.45 7.66
C LEU A 15 0.78 10.90 7.60
N LYS A 16 1.60 11.86 8.00
CA LYS A 16 1.21 13.28 8.04
C LYS A 16 0.97 13.83 6.64
N THR A 17 1.94 13.68 5.74
CA THR A 17 1.85 14.22 4.38
C THR A 17 0.73 13.57 3.57
N ALA A 18 0.59 12.25 3.63
CA ALA A 18 -0.49 11.54 2.96
C ALA A 18 -1.87 11.95 3.50
N SER A 19 -2.01 12.10 4.83
CA SER A 19 -3.28 12.49 5.42
C SER A 19 -3.67 13.93 5.08
N MET A 20 -2.75 14.88 5.24
CA MET A 20 -3.02 16.30 4.99
C MET A 20 -3.25 16.63 3.50
N SER A 21 -2.82 15.74 2.60
CA SER A 21 -3.17 15.83 1.18
C SER A 21 -4.59 15.37 0.86
N GLN A 22 -5.30 14.75 1.80
CA GLN A 22 -6.62 14.14 1.57
C GLN A 22 -7.72 14.69 2.50
N CYS A 23 -7.36 15.18 3.67
CA CYS A 23 -8.32 15.64 4.69
C CYS A 23 -7.88 16.93 5.36
N GLN A 24 -8.83 17.66 5.91
CA GLN A 24 -8.58 18.87 6.71
C GLN A 24 -8.39 18.56 8.19
N ARG A 25 -8.81 17.37 8.64
CA ARG A 25 -8.60 16.94 10.02
C ARG A 25 -8.12 15.49 10.04
N LEU A 26 -6.93 15.30 10.63
CA LEU A 26 -6.33 14.00 10.92
C LEU A 26 -6.41 13.74 12.41
N SER A 27 -7.11 12.69 12.81
CA SER A 27 -7.14 12.22 14.19
C SER A 27 -6.48 10.86 14.33
N VAL A 28 -5.66 10.70 15.35
CA VAL A 28 -4.93 9.44 15.61
C VAL A 28 -5.14 9.06 17.07
N SER A 29 -5.50 7.81 17.29
CA SER A 29 -5.59 7.20 18.61
C SER A 29 -4.71 5.96 18.66
N SER A 30 -3.97 5.74 19.75
CA SER A 30 -3.07 4.60 19.88
C SER A 30 -3.05 4.03 21.30
N ARG A 31 -3.04 2.70 21.38
CA ARG A 31 -2.78 1.91 22.60
C ARG A 31 -1.63 0.95 22.30
N TRP A 32 -0.46 1.22 22.86
CA TRP A 32 0.74 0.44 22.57
C TRP A 32 1.03 -0.65 23.62
N ASN A 33 0.46 -0.52 24.82
CA ASN A 33 0.63 -1.47 25.91
C ASN A 33 -0.76 -1.91 26.43
N PRO A 34 -1.09 -3.21 26.44
CA PRO A 34 -2.36 -3.72 26.93
C PRO A 34 -2.56 -3.50 28.42
N ASP A 35 -1.45 -3.46 29.20
CA ASP A 35 -1.49 -3.31 30.65
C ASP A 35 -1.73 -1.87 31.11
N ARG A 36 -1.59 -0.90 30.19
CA ARG A 36 -1.90 0.50 30.44
C ARG A 36 -3.33 0.82 30.00
N ALA A 37 -4.11 1.33 30.94
CA ALA A 37 -5.49 1.76 30.68
C ALA A 37 -5.61 2.98 29.74
N GLY A 38 -4.51 3.72 29.54
CA GLY A 38 -4.51 4.95 28.76
C GLY A 38 -4.44 4.70 27.25
N ILE A 39 -5.44 5.23 26.52
CA ILE A 39 -5.44 5.31 25.07
C ILE A 39 -5.16 6.77 24.72
N ALA A 40 -3.99 7.05 24.13
CA ALA A 40 -3.64 8.38 23.65
C ALA A 40 -4.47 8.72 22.39
N ALA A 41 -4.99 9.96 22.31
CA ALA A 41 -5.70 10.40 21.11
C ALA A 41 -5.48 11.88 20.88
N TYR A 42 -5.05 12.22 19.65
CA TYR A 42 -4.70 13.58 19.24
C TYR A 42 -5.20 13.85 17.82
N SER A 43 -5.37 15.13 17.48
CA SER A 43 -5.69 15.55 16.12
C SER A 43 -4.83 16.71 15.62
N TRP A 44 -4.59 16.76 14.32
CA TRP A 44 -4.25 17.95 13.58
C TRP A 44 -5.52 18.47 12.89
N ASP A 45 -5.76 19.76 13.02
CA ASP A 45 -6.92 20.43 12.42
C ASP A 45 -6.41 21.66 11.65
N LEU A 46 -6.57 21.66 10.32
CA LEU A 46 -6.09 22.75 9.47
C LEU A 46 -6.77 24.09 9.79
N ASP A 47 -8.08 24.09 10.09
CA ASP A 47 -8.79 25.31 10.47
C ASP A 47 -8.25 25.89 11.78
N HIS A 48 -7.85 25.02 12.72
CA HIS A 48 -7.20 25.48 13.96
C HIS A 48 -5.84 26.09 13.65
N ILE A 49 -5.03 25.44 12.81
CA ILE A 49 -3.70 25.94 12.43
C ILE A 49 -3.81 27.27 11.70
N GLU A 50 -4.73 27.42 10.73
CA GLU A 50 -4.97 28.68 10.02
C GLU A 50 -5.38 29.81 10.97
N ARG A 51 -6.31 29.53 11.88
CA ARG A 51 -6.82 30.53 12.82
C ARG A 51 -5.78 30.99 13.85
N THR A 52 -4.94 30.04 14.32
CA THR A 52 -3.98 30.34 15.41
C THR A 52 -2.57 30.61 14.92
N ASN A 53 -2.28 30.31 13.65
CA ASN A 53 -0.94 30.30 13.07
C ASN A 53 0.07 29.47 13.87
N ARG A 54 -0.42 28.36 14.48
CA ARG A 54 0.40 27.45 15.28
C ARG A 54 0.32 26.03 14.75
N TRP A 55 1.48 25.43 14.50
CA TRP A 55 1.59 24.03 14.12
C TRP A 55 1.59 23.14 15.36
N GLU A 56 0.41 22.91 15.93
CA GLU A 56 0.24 22.13 17.15
C GLU A 56 -0.76 20.99 16.97
N ILE A 57 -0.57 19.93 17.76
CA ILE A 57 -1.53 18.83 17.86
C ILE A 57 -2.43 19.03 19.07
N LEU A 58 -3.71 18.79 18.87
CA LEU A 58 -4.73 18.98 19.89
C LEU A 58 -5.05 17.63 20.55
N PRO A 59 -5.03 17.54 21.89
CA PRO A 59 -5.53 16.36 22.57
C PRO A 59 -7.05 16.23 22.32
N LEU A 60 -7.51 15.02 22.06
CA LEU A 60 -8.94 14.74 21.94
C LEU A 60 -9.51 14.42 23.32
N ASP A 61 -10.59 15.11 23.66
CA ASP A 61 -11.36 14.84 24.88
C ASP A 61 -11.90 13.40 24.90
N LYS A 62 -12.36 12.98 26.08
CA LYS A 62 -13.01 11.68 26.24
C LYS A 62 -14.51 11.70 25.86
N ASN A 63 -14.94 12.67 25.08
CA ASN A 63 -16.31 12.87 24.61
C ASN A 63 -16.38 12.84 23.09
N GLY A 64 -17.55 12.62 22.54
CA GLY A 64 -17.83 12.69 21.10
C GLY A 64 -16.81 11.90 20.27
N LEU A 65 -16.08 12.60 19.39
CA LEU A 65 -15.06 12.02 18.52
C LEU A 65 -14.00 11.24 19.28
N GLY A 66 -13.59 11.74 20.44
CA GLY A 66 -12.57 11.08 21.26
C GLY A 66 -13.04 9.73 21.83
N ILE A 67 -14.33 9.51 22.05
CA ILE A 67 -14.88 8.19 22.37
C ILE A 67 -14.80 7.30 21.14
N THR A 68 -15.31 7.78 20.00
CA THR A 68 -15.41 7.01 18.76
C THR A 68 -14.05 6.46 18.33
N ILE A 69 -13.01 7.30 18.34
CA ILE A 69 -11.67 6.90 17.88
C ILE A 69 -10.94 5.96 18.86
N ARG A 70 -11.32 5.97 20.16
CA ARG A 70 -10.76 5.07 21.17
C ARG A 70 -11.49 3.73 21.25
N GLN A 71 -12.76 3.68 20.83
CA GLN A 71 -13.60 2.49 20.95
C GLN A 71 -12.96 1.21 20.39
N PRO A 72 -12.35 1.20 19.20
CA PRO A 72 -11.72 -0.01 18.64
C PRO A 72 -10.52 -0.52 19.46
N LEU A 73 -9.96 0.32 20.34
CA LEU A 73 -8.75 0.01 21.10
C LEU A 73 -9.01 -0.34 22.57
N LYS A 74 -10.27 -0.44 22.99
CA LYS A 74 -10.61 -0.70 24.41
C LYS A 74 -9.99 -2.01 24.92
N ASP A 75 -10.07 -3.06 24.11
CA ASP A 75 -9.67 -4.41 24.50
C ASP A 75 -8.47 -4.93 23.70
N THR A 76 -7.83 -4.06 22.88
CA THR A 76 -6.69 -4.45 22.05
C THR A 76 -5.66 -3.34 21.95
N THR A 77 -4.44 -3.70 21.57
CA THR A 77 -3.40 -2.75 21.17
C THR A 77 -3.48 -2.44 19.70
N GLY A 78 -3.05 -1.25 19.32
CA GLY A 78 -3.05 -0.83 17.91
C GLY A 78 -3.13 0.68 17.74
N THR A 79 -3.40 1.10 16.51
CA THR A 79 -3.56 2.51 16.15
C THR A 79 -4.77 2.67 15.25
N VAL A 80 -5.61 3.64 15.55
CA VAL A 80 -6.72 4.10 14.72
C VAL A 80 -6.32 5.43 14.09
N VAL A 81 -6.48 5.54 12.79
CA VAL A 81 -6.30 6.76 12.02
C VAL A 81 -7.64 7.14 11.41
N LEU A 82 -8.09 8.35 11.67
CA LEU A 82 -9.38 8.85 11.16
C LEU A 82 -9.14 10.14 10.36
N TRP A 83 -9.65 10.16 9.14
CA TRP A 83 -9.67 11.33 8.28
C TRP A 83 -11.07 11.91 8.27
N GLU A 84 -11.15 13.20 8.50
CA GLU A 84 -12.41 13.95 8.50
C GLU A 84 -12.30 15.15 7.58
N ARG A 85 -13.44 15.59 7.08
CA ARG A 85 -13.50 16.73 6.13
C ARG A 85 -12.64 16.46 4.89
N LEU A 86 -13.02 15.40 4.16
CA LEU A 86 -12.34 14.90 2.95
C LEU A 86 -12.68 15.79 1.75
N ASP A 87 -12.23 17.02 1.75
CA ASP A 87 -12.53 18.02 0.74
C ASP A 87 -11.95 17.70 -0.64
N ARG A 88 -10.85 16.94 -0.69
CA ARG A 88 -10.17 16.57 -1.93
C ARG A 88 -10.68 15.28 -2.56
N ILE A 89 -11.15 14.35 -1.75
CA ILE A 89 -11.71 13.08 -2.21
C ILE A 89 -13.20 13.23 -2.52
N LEU A 90 -13.93 13.96 -1.68
CA LEU A 90 -15.38 14.11 -1.70
C LEU A 90 -15.83 15.55 -2.04
N GLY A 91 -15.02 16.29 -2.78
CA GLY A 91 -15.34 17.66 -3.24
C GLY A 91 -16.51 17.77 -4.22
N TYR A 92 -17.47 16.85 -4.15
CA TYR A 92 -18.68 16.87 -5.01
C TYR A 92 -19.77 17.75 -4.42
N LYS A 93 -20.51 18.43 -5.30
CA LYS A 93 -21.70 19.20 -4.92
C LYS A 93 -22.71 18.35 -4.12
N HIS A 94 -22.77 17.04 -4.41
CA HIS A 94 -23.59 16.05 -3.71
C HIS A 94 -22.74 14.87 -3.24
N PRO A 95 -22.03 14.97 -2.10
CA PRO A 95 -21.08 13.95 -1.65
C PRO A 95 -21.71 12.61 -1.30
N TYR A 96 -23.03 12.58 -1.06
CA TYR A 96 -23.80 11.35 -0.82
C TYR A 96 -24.55 10.85 -2.06
N GLY A 97 -24.38 11.51 -3.20
CA GLY A 97 -25.03 11.16 -4.46
C GLY A 97 -24.45 9.91 -5.12
N GLU A 98 -25.13 9.42 -6.16
CA GLU A 98 -24.74 8.20 -6.87
C GLU A 98 -23.36 8.32 -7.52
N THR A 99 -23.02 9.48 -8.08
CA THR A 99 -21.70 9.73 -8.68
C THR A 99 -20.57 9.58 -7.66
N ALA A 100 -20.73 10.16 -6.47
CA ALA A 100 -19.76 10.04 -5.39
C ALA A 100 -19.61 8.58 -4.93
N ARG A 101 -20.74 7.86 -4.79
CA ARG A 101 -20.74 6.42 -4.43
C ARG A 101 -20.01 5.57 -5.48
N LYS A 102 -20.27 5.79 -6.76
CA LYS A 102 -19.59 5.09 -7.87
C LYS A 102 -18.08 5.34 -7.82
N ARG A 103 -17.68 6.61 -7.63
CA ARG A 103 -16.25 6.96 -7.53
C ARG A 103 -15.58 6.33 -6.32
N LEU A 104 -16.19 6.38 -5.14
CA LEU A 104 -15.68 5.72 -3.94
C LEU A 104 -15.52 4.20 -4.15
N SER A 105 -16.53 3.56 -4.75
CA SER A 105 -16.46 2.13 -5.05
C SER A 105 -15.34 1.79 -6.03
N GLN A 106 -15.08 2.65 -7.01
CA GLN A 106 -13.94 2.50 -7.92
C GLN A 106 -12.62 2.67 -7.19
N MET A 107 -12.48 3.71 -6.36
CA MET A 107 -11.28 3.93 -5.54
C MET A 107 -11.00 2.75 -4.59
N CYS A 108 -12.03 2.15 -4.00
CA CYS A 108 -11.88 0.95 -3.19
C CYS A 108 -11.31 -0.22 -4.01
N ARG A 109 -11.80 -0.47 -5.22
CA ARG A 109 -11.25 -1.53 -6.09
C ARG A 109 -9.80 -1.26 -6.50
N GLU A 110 -9.49 0.00 -6.85
CA GLU A 110 -8.13 0.43 -7.18
C GLU A 110 -7.18 0.24 -5.98
N ALA A 111 -7.64 0.63 -4.78
CA ALA A 111 -6.89 0.45 -3.53
C ALA A 111 -6.70 -1.03 -3.18
N GLU A 112 -7.74 -1.86 -3.30
CA GLU A 112 -7.66 -3.30 -3.05
C GLU A 112 -6.60 -3.96 -3.93
N PHE A 113 -6.64 -3.68 -5.23
CA PHE A 113 -5.66 -4.21 -6.16
C PHE A 113 -4.25 -3.71 -5.83
N HIS A 114 -4.09 -2.41 -5.62
CA HIS A 114 -2.80 -1.81 -5.27
C HIS A 114 -2.20 -2.42 -4.00
N LEU A 115 -2.99 -2.59 -2.96
CA LEU A 115 -2.57 -3.22 -1.71
C LEU A 115 -2.20 -4.69 -1.91
N GLY A 116 -3.01 -5.43 -2.65
CA GLY A 116 -2.75 -6.83 -3.00
C GLY A 116 -1.45 -7.01 -3.78
N MET A 117 -1.13 -6.06 -4.67
CA MET A 117 0.08 -6.06 -5.47
C MET A 117 1.32 -5.65 -4.63
N VAL A 118 1.27 -4.51 -3.97
CA VAL A 118 2.43 -3.94 -3.25
C VAL A 118 2.86 -4.82 -2.08
N PHE A 119 1.90 -5.44 -1.40
CA PHE A 119 2.14 -6.23 -0.20
C PHE A 119 1.98 -7.74 -0.41
N HIS A 120 1.93 -8.25 -1.66
CA HIS A 120 1.65 -9.67 -1.93
C HIS A 120 2.59 -10.62 -1.17
N ARG A 121 3.89 -10.30 -1.06
CA ARG A 121 4.86 -11.13 -0.33
C ARG A 121 4.60 -11.21 1.18
N PHE A 122 4.00 -10.17 1.76
CA PHE A 122 3.59 -10.18 3.18
C PHE A 122 2.28 -10.95 3.34
N LEU A 123 1.32 -10.76 2.43
CA LEU A 123 0.02 -11.44 2.49
C LEU A 123 0.17 -12.95 2.31
N THR A 124 1.11 -13.40 1.48
CA THR A 124 1.43 -14.82 1.29
C THR A 124 2.34 -15.38 2.40
N GLY A 125 2.98 -14.53 3.22
CA GLY A 125 3.95 -14.93 4.23
C GLY A 125 5.35 -15.21 3.67
N GLU A 126 5.64 -14.85 2.41
CA GLU A 126 6.95 -14.98 1.78
C GLU A 126 7.98 -14.00 2.34
N ALA A 127 7.55 -12.79 2.69
CA ALA A 127 8.42 -11.82 3.34
C ALA A 127 8.83 -12.32 4.74
N ARG A 128 10.14 -12.21 5.08
CA ARG A 128 10.71 -12.74 6.33
C ARG A 128 10.14 -12.12 7.61
N ARG A 129 9.46 -10.97 7.50
CA ARG A 129 8.73 -10.32 8.60
C ARG A 129 7.35 -10.96 8.78
N ARG A 130 6.69 -10.65 9.90
CA ARG A 130 5.38 -11.23 10.26
C ARG A 130 4.39 -11.13 9.10
N ARG A 131 3.77 -12.25 8.78
CA ARG A 131 2.57 -12.29 7.95
C ARG A 131 1.51 -11.40 8.59
N PHE A 132 0.87 -10.56 7.81
CA PHE A 132 -0.26 -9.75 8.22
C PHE A 132 -1.41 -9.89 7.22
N LYS A 133 -2.58 -9.45 7.63
CA LYS A 133 -3.76 -9.36 6.79
C LYS A 133 -4.10 -7.90 6.56
N ILE A 134 -4.58 -7.59 5.37
CA ILE A 134 -5.18 -6.30 5.05
C ILE A 134 -6.67 -6.54 4.85
N LEU A 135 -7.49 -5.81 5.59
CA LEU A 135 -8.94 -5.81 5.42
C LEU A 135 -9.37 -4.47 4.84
N LEU A 136 -10.12 -4.50 3.74
CA LEU A 136 -10.72 -3.33 3.14
C LEU A 136 -12.25 -3.45 3.26
N ASN A 137 -12.87 -2.58 4.03
CA ASN A 137 -14.31 -2.64 4.36
C ASN A 137 -14.75 -4.02 4.89
N GLY A 138 -13.89 -4.67 5.71
CA GLY A 138 -14.15 -5.98 6.28
C GLY A 138 -13.77 -7.18 5.39
N ASN A 139 -13.45 -6.96 4.12
CA ASN A 139 -13.04 -8.01 3.19
C ASN A 139 -11.52 -8.16 3.14
N GLU A 140 -11.03 -9.39 3.17
CA GLU A 140 -9.58 -9.66 3.11
C GLU A 140 -9.06 -9.40 1.70
N VAL A 141 -8.03 -8.53 1.60
CA VAL A 141 -7.33 -8.23 0.35
C VAL A 141 -6.53 -9.46 -0.09
N ARG A 142 -6.76 -9.92 -1.32
CA ARG A 142 -6.05 -11.05 -1.91
C ARG A 142 -4.71 -10.63 -2.49
N PRO A 143 -3.63 -11.41 -2.29
CA PRO A 143 -2.35 -11.13 -2.90
C PRO A 143 -2.42 -11.31 -4.42
N TRP A 144 -1.76 -10.42 -5.15
CA TRP A 144 -1.56 -10.55 -6.59
C TRP A 144 -0.06 -10.73 -6.88
N ASP A 145 0.33 -11.96 -7.28
CA ASP A 145 1.70 -12.26 -7.66
C ASP A 145 1.95 -11.91 -9.14
N PRO A 146 2.78 -10.90 -9.45
CA PRO A 146 3.04 -10.51 -10.82
C PRO A 146 3.74 -11.58 -11.64
N PHE A 147 4.40 -12.52 -10.98
CA PHE A 147 5.17 -13.58 -11.63
C PHE A 147 4.37 -14.85 -11.86
N CYS A 148 3.12 -14.92 -11.43
CA CYS A 148 2.23 -16.07 -11.59
C CYS A 148 2.89 -17.38 -11.17
N ARG A 149 3.62 -17.41 -10.05
CA ARG A 149 4.42 -18.56 -9.61
C ARG A 149 3.61 -19.81 -9.27
N SER A 150 2.29 -19.67 -9.17
CA SER A 150 1.35 -20.80 -9.05
C SER A 150 1.09 -21.54 -10.36
N GLU A 151 1.40 -20.92 -11.52
CA GLU A 151 1.18 -21.53 -12.82
C GLU A 151 2.27 -22.56 -13.14
N ALA A 152 1.86 -23.75 -13.65
CA ALA A 152 2.77 -24.88 -13.85
C ALA A 152 3.86 -24.63 -14.90
N LYS A 153 3.56 -23.80 -15.92
CA LYS A 153 4.46 -23.55 -17.05
C LYS A 153 5.26 -22.24 -16.94
N ILE A 154 5.32 -21.65 -15.75
CA ILE A 154 6.19 -20.50 -15.48
C ILE A 154 7.66 -20.86 -15.69
N ARG A 155 8.41 -19.99 -16.34
CA ARG A 155 9.85 -20.17 -16.52
C ARG A 155 10.61 -19.14 -15.69
N ARG A 156 11.19 -19.59 -14.59
CA ARG A 156 12.15 -18.81 -13.80
C ARG A 156 13.53 -19.06 -14.37
N LEU A 157 14.20 -17.99 -14.82
CA LEU A 157 15.55 -18.06 -15.31
C LEU A 157 16.55 -17.94 -14.16
N GLN A 158 17.83 -18.11 -14.46
CA GLN A 158 18.89 -18.02 -13.45
C GLN A 158 18.93 -16.62 -12.82
N SER A 159 18.95 -16.59 -11.51
CA SER A 159 19.10 -15.33 -10.75
C SER A 159 20.51 -14.76 -10.89
N ILE A 160 20.61 -13.46 -11.07
CA ILE A 160 21.86 -12.74 -11.30
C ILE A 160 22.10 -11.76 -10.15
N PRO A 161 23.12 -11.96 -9.33
CA PRO A 161 23.52 -10.98 -8.32
C PRO A 161 24.26 -9.81 -8.99
N ILE A 162 23.78 -8.59 -8.81
CA ILE A 162 24.37 -7.36 -9.34
C ILE A 162 24.93 -6.56 -8.18
N PRO A 163 26.28 -6.37 -8.11
CA PRO A 163 26.86 -5.45 -7.15
C PRO A 163 26.49 -4.01 -7.52
N VAL A 164 26.18 -3.21 -6.52
CA VAL A 164 25.88 -1.78 -6.68
C VAL A 164 26.69 -0.98 -5.68
N GLU A 165 27.18 0.17 -6.11
CA GLU A 165 27.87 1.13 -5.27
C GLU A 165 27.17 2.49 -5.40
N TYR A 166 26.93 3.14 -4.26
CA TYR A 166 26.33 4.46 -4.21
C TYR A 166 26.86 5.23 -3.01
N GLU A 167 27.36 6.42 -3.24
CA GLU A 167 27.91 7.33 -2.19
C GLU A 167 28.93 6.65 -1.24
N GLY A 168 29.75 5.72 -1.76
CA GLY A 168 30.75 4.98 -0.97
C GLY A 168 30.20 3.77 -0.22
N GLU A 169 28.90 3.54 -0.26
CA GLU A 169 28.25 2.35 0.27
C GLU A 169 28.15 1.27 -0.83
N SER A 170 28.48 0.03 -0.47
CA SER A 170 28.34 -1.11 -1.37
C SER A 170 27.13 -1.97 -1.00
N GLY A 171 26.43 -2.44 -2.01
CA GLY A 171 25.26 -3.28 -1.84
C GLY A 171 25.12 -4.33 -2.94
N ARG A 172 24.05 -5.11 -2.89
CA ARG A 172 23.74 -6.11 -3.90
C ARG A 172 22.26 -6.12 -4.23
N VAL A 173 21.96 -6.07 -5.52
CA VAL A 173 20.61 -6.28 -6.06
C VAL A 173 20.57 -7.69 -6.66
N LEU A 174 19.51 -8.44 -6.38
CA LEU A 174 19.25 -9.74 -6.99
C LEU A 174 18.25 -9.55 -8.12
N LEU A 175 18.67 -9.82 -9.35
CA LEU A 175 17.79 -9.85 -10.53
C LEU A 175 17.27 -11.28 -10.71
N GLU A 176 15.96 -11.45 -10.70
CA GLU A 176 15.26 -12.74 -10.88
C GLU A 176 14.33 -12.64 -12.10
N PRO A 177 14.75 -13.07 -13.28
CA PRO A 177 13.93 -12.96 -14.48
C PRO A 177 12.88 -14.09 -14.57
N PHE A 178 11.67 -13.71 -15.00
CA PHE A 178 10.55 -14.63 -15.23
C PHE A 178 10.01 -14.48 -16.64
N VAL A 179 9.65 -15.62 -17.27
CA VAL A 179 8.88 -15.67 -18.50
C VAL A 179 7.58 -16.38 -18.19
N LEU A 180 6.47 -15.64 -18.29
CA LEU A 180 5.16 -16.18 -18.00
C LEU A 180 4.70 -17.13 -19.11
N PRO A 181 3.77 -18.06 -18.81
CA PRO A 181 3.19 -18.96 -19.82
C PRO A 181 2.52 -18.20 -20.96
N HIS A 182 2.44 -18.83 -22.12
CA HIS A 182 1.54 -18.37 -23.18
C HIS A 182 0.08 -18.47 -22.71
N GLN A 183 -0.81 -17.71 -23.32
CA GLN A 183 -2.24 -17.68 -22.96
C GLN A 183 -2.86 -19.08 -22.82
N ASP A 184 -2.58 -19.97 -23.75
CA ASP A 184 -3.13 -21.31 -23.81
C ASP A 184 -2.53 -22.28 -22.76
N ASP A 185 -1.48 -21.85 -22.10
CA ASP A 185 -0.72 -22.62 -21.10
C ASP A 185 -1.06 -22.23 -19.65
N PHE A 186 -1.93 -21.24 -19.46
CA PHE A 186 -2.45 -20.92 -18.14
C PHE A 186 -3.47 -21.96 -17.68
N SER A 187 -3.59 -22.15 -16.37
CA SER A 187 -4.52 -23.08 -15.74
C SER A 187 -5.99 -22.82 -16.11
N SER A 188 -6.32 -21.58 -16.45
CA SER A 188 -7.64 -21.19 -16.95
C SER A 188 -7.60 -19.83 -17.68
N PRO A 189 -8.59 -19.51 -18.54
CA PRO A 189 -8.73 -18.18 -19.12
C PRO A 189 -8.87 -17.07 -18.07
N GLU A 190 -9.49 -17.37 -16.94
CA GLU A 190 -9.62 -16.45 -15.83
C GLU A 190 -8.26 -16.18 -15.15
N ALA A 191 -7.42 -17.20 -14.96
CA ALA A 191 -6.07 -17.05 -14.45
C ALA A 191 -5.23 -16.14 -15.36
N PHE A 192 -5.32 -16.33 -16.68
CA PHE A 192 -4.68 -15.44 -17.66
C PHE A 192 -5.17 -13.99 -17.54
N ARG A 193 -6.48 -13.79 -17.40
CA ARG A 193 -7.07 -12.46 -17.24
C ARG A 193 -6.60 -11.77 -15.95
N ILE A 194 -6.57 -12.50 -14.84
CA ILE A 194 -6.08 -11.98 -13.56
C ILE A 194 -4.58 -11.64 -13.63
N ALA A 195 -3.80 -12.47 -14.30
CA ALA A 195 -2.35 -12.29 -14.44
C ALA A 195 -1.98 -11.05 -15.26
N SER A 196 -2.86 -10.56 -16.15
CA SER A 196 -2.63 -9.31 -16.88
C SER A 196 -2.49 -8.07 -15.99
N GLY A 197 -3.08 -8.13 -14.79
CA GLY A 197 -3.07 -7.01 -13.85
C GLY A 197 -3.98 -5.85 -14.27
N PRO A 198 -3.92 -4.70 -13.56
CA PRO A 198 -4.84 -3.59 -13.78
C PRO A 198 -4.55 -2.79 -15.05
N ALA A 199 -3.29 -2.80 -15.51
CA ALA A 199 -2.83 -1.99 -16.62
C ALA A 199 -2.62 -2.79 -17.91
N ASN A 200 -3.18 -4.02 -18.00
CA ASN A 200 -3.02 -4.99 -19.08
C ASN A 200 -1.59 -5.55 -19.27
N TRP A 201 -1.45 -6.52 -20.17
CA TRP A 201 -0.21 -7.25 -20.40
C TRP A 201 0.98 -6.35 -20.80
N ASN A 202 0.76 -5.37 -21.66
CA ASN A 202 1.84 -4.53 -22.18
C ASN A 202 2.40 -3.60 -21.11
N GLN A 203 1.55 -3.07 -20.24
CA GLN A 203 1.98 -2.18 -19.16
C GLN A 203 2.56 -2.92 -17.96
N GLN A 204 2.27 -4.22 -17.83
CA GLN A 204 2.73 -5.05 -16.72
C GLN A 204 4.02 -5.81 -17.01
N GLN A 205 4.60 -5.69 -18.20
CA GLN A 205 5.93 -6.22 -18.49
C GLN A 205 7.03 -5.38 -17.80
N GLY A 206 8.22 -5.94 -17.61
CA GLY A 206 9.39 -5.18 -17.15
C GLY A 206 9.73 -5.41 -15.68
N PHE A 207 10.26 -4.37 -15.04
CA PHE A 207 10.86 -4.46 -13.73
C PHE A 207 9.83 -4.36 -12.59
N TYR A 208 9.95 -5.29 -11.66
CA TYR A 208 9.27 -5.28 -10.37
C TYR A 208 10.31 -5.15 -9.29
N ILE A 209 10.44 -3.96 -8.70
CA ILE A 209 11.49 -3.66 -7.73
C ILE A 209 10.94 -3.81 -6.32
N TYR A 210 11.68 -4.54 -5.49
CA TYR A 210 11.33 -4.80 -4.09
C TYR A 210 12.39 -4.28 -3.14
N ARG A 211 11.94 -3.75 -2.02
CA ARG A 211 12.79 -3.45 -0.87
C ARG A 211 12.16 -4.04 0.39
N ALA A 212 12.90 -4.84 1.12
CA ALA A 212 12.44 -5.53 2.33
C ALA A 212 11.09 -6.25 2.15
N GLY A 213 10.85 -6.87 0.98
CA GLY A 213 9.61 -7.57 0.65
C GLY A 213 8.47 -6.70 0.13
N ARG A 214 8.55 -5.37 0.28
CA ARG A 214 7.57 -4.44 -0.28
C ARG A 214 7.92 -4.11 -1.72
N MET A 215 6.94 -4.21 -2.62
CA MET A 215 7.09 -3.73 -3.99
C MET A 215 7.11 -2.20 -4.01
N ILE A 216 8.11 -1.61 -4.65
CA ILE A 216 8.27 -0.15 -4.81
C ILE A 216 8.11 0.31 -6.25
N GLN A 217 8.26 -0.60 -7.21
CA GLN A 217 7.91 -0.37 -8.62
C GLN A 217 7.18 -1.60 -9.16
N SER A 218 6.15 -1.39 -9.94
CA SER A 218 5.26 -2.42 -10.49
C SER A 218 5.21 -2.39 -12.01
N GLY A 219 6.11 -3.14 -12.65
CA GLY A 219 6.19 -3.20 -14.11
C GLY A 219 6.83 -1.97 -14.74
N GLY A 220 6.89 -2.00 -16.06
CA GLY A 220 7.56 -1.00 -16.89
C GLY A 220 9.06 -1.18 -16.95
N TRP A 221 9.69 -0.59 -17.95
CA TRP A 221 11.11 -0.70 -18.23
C TRP A 221 11.94 0.49 -17.71
N SER A 222 11.41 1.30 -16.81
CA SER A 222 12.09 2.47 -16.21
C SER A 222 12.70 3.40 -17.27
N ASN A 223 11.97 3.66 -18.36
CA ASN A 223 12.39 4.44 -19.52
C ASN A 223 13.58 3.86 -20.34
N LEU A 224 14.04 2.64 -20.04
CA LEU A 224 15.10 1.98 -20.82
C LEU A 224 14.60 1.50 -22.19
N ARG A 225 13.30 1.18 -22.28
CA ARG A 225 12.61 0.82 -23.53
C ARG A 225 11.11 1.08 -23.43
N ALA A 226 10.46 1.20 -24.57
CA ALA A 226 9.01 1.22 -24.62
C ALA A 226 8.41 -0.19 -24.40
N PRO A 227 7.22 -0.30 -23.82
CA PRO A 227 6.47 -1.54 -23.78
C PRO A 227 6.13 -2.03 -25.19
N ASP A 228 6.23 -3.33 -25.43
CA ASP A 228 5.86 -3.95 -26.70
C ASP A 228 5.18 -5.32 -26.51
N GLU A 229 4.54 -5.83 -27.57
CA GLU A 229 3.81 -7.09 -27.50
C GLU A 229 4.70 -8.31 -27.44
N HIS A 230 5.93 -8.25 -27.94
CA HIS A 230 6.84 -9.40 -27.99
C HIS A 230 7.39 -9.74 -26.60
N THR A 231 7.45 -8.75 -25.69
CA THR A 231 7.98 -8.93 -24.35
C THR A 231 6.91 -8.85 -23.25
N LYS A 232 5.62 -8.84 -23.60
CA LYS A 232 4.53 -8.69 -22.62
C LYS A 232 4.51 -9.76 -21.52
N LEU A 233 5.11 -10.92 -21.74
CA LEU A 233 5.22 -12.01 -20.76
C LEU A 233 6.53 -11.98 -19.97
N ALA A 234 7.40 -10.98 -20.16
CA ALA A 234 8.67 -10.83 -19.44
C ALA A 234 8.50 -9.96 -18.19
N ARG A 235 8.89 -10.51 -17.04
CA ARG A 235 8.81 -9.86 -15.72
C ARG A 235 9.99 -10.22 -14.84
#